data_cd9caf8e2269c9e9d1910fac2557e2c2
#
_entry.id   cd9caf8e2269c9e9d1910fac2557e2c2
#
_cell.length_a   1.000
_cell.length_b   1.000
_cell.length_c   1.000
_cell.angle_alpha   90.00
_cell.angle_beta   90.00
_cell.angle_gamma   90.00
#
_symmetry.space_group_name_H-M   'P 1'
#
loop_
_entity.id
_entity.type
_entity.pdbx_description
1 polymer ?
#
loop_
_entity_poly.entity_id
_entity_poly.type
_entity_poly.pdbx_seq_one_letter_code
_entity_poly.pdbx_strand_id
1 'polypeptide(L)'
;YINADTAAGAGDDCGIGGPTGQRIDTRTSIIALWNAARLQLEQAGAEVIVVDFPTVSNYEGDRPGAPKIDTRGFVSKAYLRHEIVDLSAWAWDDFLKSNADPKLSRLAQVDGATIFPQPNGSLPDRYTGFENDIADYPAYARRHLIQHFTDIPTLADGLRALEKTRRVDLEDWMDDLRLDAVIFPAVADVGPADADTNPASADLAWRNGVWVANGNLAIRHLGIPTVTVPMGMMADTSMPAGLTFAGRAYADSDLLAFACAFQDTGAYRSAPDLYTIMPLG
;
A
#
# COMPACT_ATOMS: atom_id res chain seq x y z
N TYR A 1 12.63 -7.60 -3.12
CA TYR A 1 12.72 -6.14 -3.01
C TYR A 1 12.45 -5.68 -1.58
N ILE A 2 13.24 -4.78 -1.10
CA ILE A 2 13.07 -4.16 0.21
C ILE A 2 13.42 -2.68 0.15
N ASN A 3 12.48 -1.81 0.41
CA ASN A 3 12.59 -0.36 0.18
C ASN A 3 13.78 0.30 0.92
N ALA A 4 14.15 -0.22 2.08
CA ALA A 4 15.26 0.34 2.86
C ALA A 4 16.61 0.30 2.13
N ASP A 5 16.79 -0.67 1.26
CA ASP A 5 18.03 -0.86 0.52
C ASP A 5 18.08 0.01 -0.75
N THR A 6 16.96 0.58 -1.16
CA THR A 6 16.96 1.55 -2.22
C THR A 6 17.60 2.83 -1.71
N ALA A 7 18.88 2.94 -1.89
CA ALA A 7 19.72 4.05 -1.40
C ALA A 7 19.27 5.43 -1.90
N ALA A 8 18.36 5.45 -2.81
CA ALA A 8 17.99 6.62 -3.57
C ALA A 8 17.04 7.55 -2.86
N GLY A 9 16.37 7.09 -1.84
CA GLY A 9 15.22 7.77 -1.32
C GLY A 9 15.42 8.93 -0.37
N ALA A 10 16.60 9.48 -0.27
CA ALA A 10 16.89 10.52 0.72
C ALA A 10 16.54 11.95 0.27
N GLY A 11 15.72 12.13 -0.74
CA GLY A 11 15.36 13.46 -1.22
C GLY A 11 13.93 13.84 -0.92
N ASP A 12 13.69 15.11 -0.70
CA ASP A 12 12.38 15.67 -0.37
C ASP A 12 11.29 15.39 -1.43
N ASP A 13 11.67 15.12 -2.67
CA ASP A 13 10.76 14.82 -3.78
C ASP A 13 10.67 13.33 -4.11
N CYS A 14 11.32 12.50 -3.33
CA CYS A 14 11.39 11.09 -3.58
C CYS A 14 10.10 10.41 -3.10
N GLY A 15 9.45 9.71 -3.98
CA GLY A 15 8.20 9.02 -3.66
C GLY A 15 8.32 7.95 -2.59
N ILE A 16 9.49 7.40 -2.39
CA ILE A 16 9.74 6.32 -1.42
C ILE A 16 9.47 6.77 0.02
N GLY A 17 9.71 8.03 0.35
CA GLY A 17 9.33 8.60 1.64
C GLY A 17 7.93 9.19 1.67
N GLY A 18 7.19 9.11 0.57
CA GLY A 18 5.87 9.69 0.42
C GLY A 18 5.88 11.19 0.63
N PRO A 19 4.76 11.76 1.13
CA PRO A 19 4.63 13.20 1.33
C PRO A 19 5.66 13.81 2.28
N THR A 20 6.29 13.01 3.13
CA THR A 20 7.33 13.48 4.06
C THR A 20 8.70 13.64 3.39
N GLY A 21 8.90 13.07 2.21
CA GLY A 21 10.18 13.07 1.51
C GLY A 21 11.30 12.30 2.20
N GLN A 22 10.98 11.54 3.23
CA GLN A 22 11.98 10.78 4.01
C GLN A 22 12.20 9.40 3.40
N ARG A 23 13.44 8.94 3.43
CA ARG A 23 13.76 7.57 3.07
C ARG A 23 13.06 6.60 4.02
N ILE A 24 12.45 5.55 3.48
CA ILE A 24 11.89 4.45 4.28
C ILE A 24 13.04 3.70 4.96
N ASP A 25 12.93 3.56 6.28
CA ASP A 25 13.88 2.86 7.13
C ASP A 25 13.22 1.59 7.66
N THR A 26 13.59 0.46 7.06
CA THR A 26 13.00 -0.83 7.44
C THR A 26 13.53 -1.29 8.80
N ARG A 27 12.62 -1.66 9.67
CA ARG A 27 12.92 -2.11 11.03
C ARG A 27 13.78 -3.38 11.02
N THR A 28 14.76 -3.45 11.89
CA THR A 28 15.72 -4.57 11.96
C THR A 28 15.04 -5.93 12.12
N SER A 29 13.95 -6.02 12.89
CA SER A 29 13.20 -7.28 13.05
C SER A 29 12.47 -7.69 11.77
N ILE A 30 12.00 -6.74 10.94
CA ILE A 30 11.46 -7.03 9.60
C ILE A 30 12.57 -7.54 8.67
N ILE A 31 13.75 -6.91 8.69
CA ILE A 31 14.91 -7.37 7.91
C ILE A 31 15.32 -8.79 8.32
N ALA A 32 15.31 -9.10 9.61
CA ALA A 32 15.61 -10.45 10.11
C ALA A 32 14.60 -11.49 9.59
N LEU A 33 13.31 -11.18 9.64
CA LEU A 33 12.25 -12.05 9.09
C LEU A 33 12.38 -12.22 7.57
N TRP A 34 12.66 -11.15 6.85
CA TRP A 34 12.93 -11.19 5.41
C TRP A 34 14.09 -12.12 5.06
N ASN A 35 15.22 -11.99 5.76
CA ASN A 35 16.38 -12.86 5.53
C ASN A 35 16.07 -14.32 5.81
N ALA A 36 15.30 -14.61 6.86
CA ALA A 36 14.84 -15.95 7.17
C ALA A 36 13.90 -16.50 6.08
N ALA A 37 12.92 -15.70 5.64
CA ALA A 37 11.99 -16.08 4.58
C ALA A 37 12.72 -16.39 3.25
N ARG A 38 13.69 -15.54 2.88
CA ARG A 38 14.53 -15.78 1.69
C ARG A 38 15.26 -17.11 1.78
N LEU A 39 15.88 -17.39 2.90
CA LEU A 39 16.60 -18.64 3.11
C LEU A 39 15.68 -19.86 3.02
N GLN A 40 14.47 -19.78 3.56
CA GLN A 40 13.46 -20.85 3.45
C GLN A 40 13.03 -21.11 2.01
N LEU A 41 12.80 -20.04 1.23
CA LEU A 41 12.49 -20.15 -0.19
C LEU A 41 13.64 -20.82 -0.97
N GLU A 42 14.89 -20.42 -0.73
CA GLU A 42 16.08 -21.01 -1.34
C GLU A 42 16.21 -22.50 -0.98
N GLN A 43 15.96 -22.86 0.28
CA GLN A 43 15.99 -24.26 0.76
C GLN A 43 14.84 -25.09 0.14
N ALA A 44 13.70 -24.45 -0.17
CA ALA A 44 12.60 -25.09 -0.87
C ALA A 44 12.84 -25.23 -2.39
N GLY A 45 13.98 -24.73 -2.89
CA GLY A 45 14.40 -24.87 -4.28
C GLY A 45 14.12 -23.65 -5.16
N ALA A 46 13.70 -22.54 -4.59
CA ALA A 46 13.57 -21.29 -5.34
C ALA A 46 14.94 -20.64 -5.61
N GLU A 47 15.10 -20.03 -6.76
CA GLU A 47 16.21 -19.12 -7.03
C GLU A 47 15.75 -17.70 -6.64
N VAL A 48 16.41 -17.09 -5.65
CA VAL A 48 16.08 -15.75 -5.17
C VAL A 48 17.17 -14.78 -5.58
N ILE A 49 16.82 -13.80 -6.41
CA ILE A 49 17.73 -12.75 -6.86
C ILE A 49 17.30 -11.39 -6.30
N VAL A 50 18.27 -10.56 -5.96
CA VAL A 50 18.01 -9.19 -5.52
C VAL A 50 17.87 -8.30 -6.74
N VAL A 51 16.79 -7.55 -6.81
CA VAL A 51 16.46 -6.69 -7.95
C VAL A 51 15.97 -5.32 -7.48
N ASP A 52 16.16 -4.31 -8.31
CA ASP A 52 15.36 -3.09 -8.22
C ASP A 52 13.93 -3.41 -8.65
N PHE A 53 12.97 -2.60 -8.17
CA PHE A 53 11.57 -2.80 -8.50
C PHE A 53 11.03 -1.61 -9.30
N PRO A 54 11.16 -1.62 -10.64
CA PRO A 54 10.78 -0.49 -11.49
C PRO A 54 9.33 -0.06 -11.33
N THR A 55 8.43 -0.99 -11.03
CA THR A 55 7.03 -0.69 -10.73
C THR A 55 6.90 0.38 -9.66
N VAL A 56 7.67 0.28 -8.58
CA VAL A 56 7.64 1.25 -7.47
C VAL A 56 8.48 2.47 -7.77
N SER A 57 9.73 2.29 -8.18
CA SER A 57 10.65 3.42 -8.42
C SER A 57 10.20 4.33 -9.56
N ASN A 58 9.58 3.79 -10.59
CA ASN A 58 8.98 4.56 -11.68
C ASN A 58 7.62 5.19 -11.31
N TYR A 59 6.92 4.63 -10.35
CA TYR A 59 5.65 5.17 -9.90
C TYR A 59 5.85 6.34 -8.95
N GLU A 60 6.70 6.17 -7.95
CA GLU A 60 6.91 7.12 -6.86
C GLU A 60 8.09 8.09 -7.11
N GLY A 61 9.03 7.70 -7.96
CA GLY A 61 10.34 8.32 -8.11
C GLY A 61 11.31 7.84 -7.03
N ASP A 62 12.51 7.43 -7.46
CA ASP A 62 13.53 6.84 -6.60
C ASP A 62 14.59 7.84 -6.13
N ARG A 63 14.54 9.08 -6.64
CA ARG A 63 15.46 10.17 -6.32
C ARG A 63 14.84 11.52 -6.66
N PRO A 64 15.37 12.63 -6.11
CA PRO A 64 14.92 13.98 -6.45
C PRO A 64 14.96 14.22 -7.96
N GLY A 65 13.85 14.73 -8.51
CA GLY A 65 13.72 15.02 -9.94
C GLY A 65 13.52 13.80 -10.85
N ALA A 66 13.45 12.58 -10.30
CA ALA A 66 13.11 11.40 -11.09
C ALA A 66 11.68 11.50 -11.66
N PRO A 67 11.44 10.98 -12.87
CA PRO A 67 10.07 10.90 -13.39
C PRO A 67 9.20 10.01 -12.51
N LYS A 68 7.96 10.46 -12.26
CA LYS A 68 6.93 9.76 -11.48
C LYS A 68 5.75 9.40 -12.38
N ILE A 69 4.77 8.72 -11.83
CA ILE A 69 3.55 8.31 -12.54
C ILE A 69 2.89 9.46 -13.31
N ASP A 70 2.85 10.66 -12.73
CA ASP A 70 2.24 11.86 -13.31
C ASP A 70 3.14 12.64 -14.28
N THR A 71 4.45 12.36 -14.32
CA THR A 71 5.44 13.08 -15.15
C THR A 71 6.08 12.22 -16.25
N ARG A 72 5.92 10.90 -16.20
CA ARG A 72 6.46 9.98 -17.23
C ARG A 72 5.73 10.05 -18.57
N GLY A 73 4.54 10.67 -18.60
CA GLY A 73 3.76 10.87 -19.81
C GLY A 73 2.91 9.67 -20.24
N PHE A 74 2.82 8.61 -19.47
CA PHE A 74 1.88 7.50 -19.72
C PHE A 74 0.49 7.85 -19.21
N VAL A 75 0.38 8.20 -17.94
CA VAL A 75 -0.87 8.56 -17.29
C VAL A 75 -1.02 10.06 -17.22
N SER A 76 -2.14 10.60 -17.69
CA SER A 76 -2.36 12.05 -17.66
C SER A 76 -2.70 12.56 -16.27
N LYS A 77 -2.22 13.76 -15.93
CA LYS A 77 -2.60 14.44 -14.67
C LYS A 77 -4.11 14.66 -14.57
N ALA A 78 -4.77 14.91 -15.68
CA ALA A 78 -6.22 15.08 -15.72
C ALA A 78 -6.94 13.80 -15.30
N TYR A 79 -6.49 12.63 -15.75
CA TYR A 79 -7.04 11.36 -15.31
C TYR A 79 -6.81 11.13 -13.81
N LEU A 80 -5.57 11.29 -13.33
CA LEU A 80 -5.24 11.11 -11.90
C LEU A 80 -6.11 11.99 -11.00
N ARG A 81 -6.38 13.23 -11.44
CA ARG A 81 -7.28 14.12 -10.71
C ARG A 81 -8.71 13.60 -10.68
N HIS A 82 -9.25 13.19 -11.82
CA HIS A 82 -10.61 12.63 -11.88
C HIS A 82 -10.72 11.32 -11.10
N GLU A 83 -9.69 10.49 -11.14
CA GLU A 83 -9.66 9.24 -10.40
C GLU A 83 -9.76 9.46 -8.89
N ILE A 84 -8.90 10.32 -8.37
CA ILE A 84 -8.84 10.54 -6.91
C ILE A 84 -10.04 11.33 -6.37
N VAL A 85 -10.71 12.11 -7.18
CA VAL A 85 -11.86 12.93 -6.74
C VAL A 85 -13.17 12.31 -7.20
N ASP A 86 -13.41 12.31 -8.50
CA ASP A 86 -14.73 11.94 -9.05
C ASP A 86 -15.01 10.44 -8.94
N LEU A 87 -14.05 9.61 -9.37
CA LEU A 87 -14.20 8.16 -9.36
C LEU A 87 -14.22 7.62 -7.93
N SER A 88 -13.37 8.13 -7.03
CA SER A 88 -13.36 7.71 -5.62
C SER A 88 -14.67 8.06 -4.92
N ALA A 89 -15.19 9.27 -5.09
CA ALA A 89 -16.48 9.66 -4.53
C ALA A 89 -17.63 8.81 -5.08
N TRP A 90 -17.63 8.55 -6.39
CA TRP A 90 -18.63 7.68 -7.02
C TRP A 90 -18.54 6.25 -6.47
N ALA A 91 -17.35 5.68 -6.41
CA ALA A 91 -17.14 4.30 -5.96
C ALA A 91 -17.57 4.09 -4.50
N TRP A 92 -17.31 5.05 -3.64
CA TRP A 92 -17.76 4.99 -2.25
C TRP A 92 -19.29 5.10 -2.12
N ASP A 93 -19.91 5.98 -2.90
CA ASP A 93 -21.38 6.07 -2.93
C ASP A 93 -22.01 4.79 -3.47
N ASP A 94 -21.42 4.19 -4.51
CA ASP A 94 -21.86 2.92 -5.09
C ASP A 94 -21.69 1.75 -4.12
N PHE A 95 -20.57 1.70 -3.41
CA PHE A 95 -20.36 0.73 -2.33
C PHE A 95 -21.43 0.83 -1.25
N LEU A 96 -21.73 2.04 -0.76
CA LEU A 96 -22.74 2.25 0.28
C LEU A 96 -24.14 1.85 -0.20
N LYS A 97 -24.49 2.14 -1.47
CA LYS A 97 -25.74 1.65 -2.08
C LYS A 97 -25.79 0.11 -2.10
N SER A 98 -24.72 -0.50 -2.57
CA SER A 98 -24.62 -1.96 -2.72
C SER A 98 -24.63 -2.68 -1.37
N ASN A 99 -24.04 -2.07 -0.34
CA ASN A 99 -24.05 -2.58 1.03
C ASN A 99 -25.47 -2.54 1.67
N ALA A 100 -26.32 -1.68 1.14
CA ALA A 100 -27.75 -1.60 1.49
C ALA A 100 -28.05 -1.44 3.00
N ASP A 101 -27.16 -0.80 3.77
CA ASP A 101 -27.45 -0.44 5.15
C ASP A 101 -28.53 0.65 5.17
N PRO A 102 -29.70 0.42 5.84
CA PRO A 102 -30.79 1.39 5.85
C PRO A 102 -30.43 2.71 6.54
N LYS A 103 -29.40 2.73 7.36
CA LYS A 103 -28.94 3.94 8.06
C LYS A 103 -27.88 4.72 7.29
N LEU A 104 -27.17 4.05 6.36
CA LEU A 104 -26.07 4.64 5.64
C LEU A 104 -25.99 4.04 4.22
N SER A 105 -26.75 4.59 3.30
CA SER A 105 -26.83 4.10 1.92
C SER A 105 -26.26 5.04 0.88
N ARG A 106 -25.79 6.23 1.27
CA ARG A 106 -25.23 7.23 0.37
C ARG A 106 -24.07 7.99 1.02
N LEU A 107 -23.02 8.24 0.24
CA LEU A 107 -21.87 9.01 0.70
C LEU A 107 -22.26 10.44 1.15
N ALA A 108 -23.21 11.05 0.48
CA ALA A 108 -23.73 12.39 0.81
C ALA A 108 -24.38 12.46 2.22
N GLN A 109 -24.76 11.33 2.81
CA GLN A 109 -25.34 11.26 4.16
C GLN A 109 -24.28 11.23 5.27
N VAL A 110 -23.03 10.93 4.92
CA VAL A 110 -21.92 10.84 5.88
C VAL A 110 -21.57 12.24 6.40
N ASP A 111 -21.36 12.36 7.71
CA ASP A 111 -20.64 13.49 8.27
C ASP A 111 -19.14 13.20 8.18
N GLY A 112 -18.43 13.99 7.35
CA GLY A 112 -17.00 13.81 7.13
C GLY A 112 -16.18 13.84 8.42
N ALA A 113 -16.58 14.63 9.40
CA ALA A 113 -15.90 14.71 10.70
C ALA A 113 -15.93 13.39 11.50
N THR A 114 -16.82 12.44 11.14
CA THR A 114 -16.93 11.14 11.81
C THR A 114 -16.10 10.05 11.15
N ILE A 115 -15.47 10.29 9.99
CA ILE A 115 -14.70 9.28 9.26
C ILE A 115 -13.41 8.95 10.01
N PHE A 116 -12.70 9.98 10.49
CA PHE A 116 -11.53 9.84 11.34
C PHE A 116 -11.72 10.70 12.59
N PRO A 117 -12.57 10.25 13.54
CA PRO A 117 -12.77 11.02 14.74
C PRO A 117 -11.47 11.07 15.54
N GLN A 118 -11.09 12.26 15.97
CA GLN A 118 -9.95 12.42 16.87
C GLN A 118 -10.44 12.30 18.32
N PRO A 119 -10.05 11.24 19.05
CA PRO A 119 -10.38 11.09 20.46
C PRO A 119 -9.82 12.24 21.29
N ASN A 120 -10.46 12.55 22.41
CA ASN A 120 -9.96 13.55 23.34
C ASN A 120 -8.54 13.21 23.79
N GLY A 121 -7.62 14.17 23.67
CA GLY A 121 -6.21 13.98 24.01
C GLY A 121 -5.34 13.45 22.89
N SER A 122 -5.91 13.21 21.70
CA SER A 122 -5.11 12.89 20.51
C SER A 122 -4.21 14.04 20.09
N LEU A 123 -3.04 13.69 19.57
CA LEU A 123 -2.16 14.63 18.90
C LEU A 123 -2.81 15.17 17.62
N PRO A 124 -2.43 16.38 17.18
CA PRO A 124 -2.89 16.91 15.91
C PRO A 124 -2.58 15.96 14.76
N ASP A 125 -3.50 15.84 13.82
CA ASP A 125 -3.30 15.06 12.60
C ASP A 125 -2.09 15.63 11.82
N ARG A 126 -1.19 14.73 11.41
CA ARG A 126 -0.02 15.07 10.61
C ARG A 126 -0.29 14.97 9.11
N TYR A 127 -1.38 14.31 8.73
CA TYR A 127 -1.82 14.20 7.35
C TYR A 127 -2.81 15.30 7.02
N THR A 128 -2.29 16.52 6.80
CA THR A 128 -3.10 17.71 6.54
C THR A 128 -2.69 18.38 5.23
N GLY A 129 -3.63 19.14 4.65
CA GLY A 129 -3.34 19.99 3.49
C GLY A 129 -3.37 19.29 2.14
N PHE A 130 -3.90 18.06 2.06
CA PHE A 130 -4.10 17.35 0.80
C PHE A 130 -5.48 17.67 0.22
N GLU A 131 -5.55 17.92 -1.09
CA GLU A 131 -6.80 18.22 -1.82
C GLU A 131 -7.84 17.10 -1.78
N ASN A 132 -7.43 15.89 -1.43
CA ASN A 132 -8.21 14.67 -1.41
C ASN A 132 -8.34 14.10 0.00
N ASP A 133 -8.50 14.94 0.99
CA ASP A 133 -8.82 14.49 2.34
C ASP A 133 -10.13 13.67 2.31
N ILE A 134 -10.06 12.48 2.87
CA ILE A 134 -11.18 11.53 2.90
C ILE A 134 -12.41 12.16 3.58
N ALA A 135 -12.21 12.99 4.58
CA ALA A 135 -13.29 13.71 5.28
C ALA A 135 -14.07 14.67 4.36
N ASP A 136 -13.49 15.11 3.25
CA ASP A 136 -14.12 16.05 2.32
C ASP A 136 -15.03 15.37 1.28
N TYR A 137 -14.87 14.07 1.03
CA TYR A 137 -15.67 13.35 0.02
C TYR A 137 -17.19 13.39 0.24
N PRO A 138 -17.73 13.32 1.46
CA PRO A 138 -19.17 13.51 1.67
C PRO A 138 -19.67 14.90 1.23
N ALA A 139 -18.89 15.94 1.50
CA ALA A 139 -19.22 17.29 1.06
C ALA A 139 -19.13 17.44 -0.47
N TYR A 140 -18.16 16.79 -1.09
CA TYR A 140 -18.04 16.70 -2.54
C TYR A 140 -19.25 15.98 -3.14
N ALA A 141 -19.62 14.81 -2.62
CA ALA A 141 -20.75 14.02 -3.10
C ALA A 141 -22.10 14.77 -3.04
N ARG A 142 -22.28 15.65 -2.06
CA ARG A 142 -23.48 16.52 -1.98
C ARG A 142 -23.59 17.53 -3.12
N ARG A 143 -22.48 17.91 -3.74
CA ARG A 143 -22.43 18.98 -4.74
C ARG A 143 -22.21 18.49 -6.18
N HIS A 144 -21.36 17.47 -6.35
CA HIS A 144 -20.74 17.18 -7.64
C HIS A 144 -20.69 15.69 -8.02
N LEU A 145 -21.42 14.81 -7.30
CA LEU A 145 -21.33 13.37 -7.57
C LEU A 145 -21.77 13.08 -9.02
N ILE A 146 -20.89 12.45 -9.79
CA ILE A 146 -21.19 11.95 -11.13
C ILE A 146 -22.24 10.84 -11.07
N GLN A 147 -23.05 10.70 -12.10
CA GLN A 147 -24.11 9.68 -12.14
C GLN A 147 -23.54 8.29 -12.43
N HIS A 148 -22.57 8.23 -13.34
CA HIS A 148 -21.90 6.98 -13.70
C HIS A 148 -20.42 7.22 -13.89
N PHE A 149 -19.57 6.22 -13.55
CA PHE A 149 -18.12 6.36 -13.70
C PHE A 149 -17.67 6.60 -15.14
N THR A 150 -18.44 6.14 -16.13
CA THR A 150 -18.19 6.41 -17.56
C THR A 150 -18.40 7.87 -17.98
N ASP A 151 -18.99 8.70 -17.11
CA ASP A 151 -19.14 10.13 -17.37
C ASP A 151 -17.81 10.89 -17.24
N ILE A 152 -16.76 10.22 -16.71
CA ILE A 152 -15.41 10.77 -16.61
C ILE A 152 -14.75 10.74 -18.01
N PRO A 153 -14.48 11.90 -18.65
CA PRO A 153 -14.00 11.93 -20.03
C PRO A 153 -12.66 11.26 -20.25
N THR A 154 -11.80 11.23 -19.19
CA THR A 154 -10.44 10.69 -19.26
C THR A 154 -10.35 9.21 -18.86
N LEU A 155 -11.46 8.58 -18.47
CA LEU A 155 -11.46 7.25 -17.86
C LEU A 155 -10.83 6.19 -18.76
N ALA A 156 -11.33 6.06 -20.00
CA ALA A 156 -10.87 5.01 -20.90
C ALA A 156 -9.39 5.13 -21.27
N ASP A 157 -8.91 6.35 -21.46
CA ASP A 157 -7.49 6.61 -21.74
C ASP A 157 -6.63 6.38 -20.50
N GLY A 158 -7.11 6.79 -19.33
CA GLY A 158 -6.43 6.58 -18.07
C GLY A 158 -6.26 5.10 -17.72
N LEU A 159 -7.32 4.30 -17.84
CA LEU A 159 -7.25 2.86 -17.59
C LEU A 159 -6.27 2.16 -18.55
N ARG A 160 -6.28 2.50 -19.84
CA ARG A 160 -5.29 1.98 -20.81
C ARG A 160 -3.87 2.41 -20.45
N ALA A 161 -3.70 3.61 -19.93
CA ALA A 161 -2.39 4.12 -19.53
C ALA A 161 -1.86 3.43 -18.28
N LEU A 162 -2.69 3.14 -17.29
CA LEU A 162 -2.32 2.33 -16.12
C LEU A 162 -1.94 0.91 -16.52
N GLU A 163 -2.73 0.28 -17.39
CA GLU A 163 -2.42 -1.05 -17.90
C GLU A 163 -1.10 -1.09 -18.69
N LYS A 164 -0.86 -0.10 -19.54
CA LYS A 164 0.43 0.06 -20.24
C LYS A 164 1.58 0.23 -19.27
N THR A 165 1.39 1.03 -18.21
CA THR A 165 2.42 1.25 -17.18
C THR A 165 2.75 -0.06 -16.47
N ARG A 166 1.73 -0.83 -16.05
CA ARG A 166 1.93 -2.17 -15.44
C ARG A 166 2.72 -3.07 -16.38
N ARG A 167 2.30 -3.17 -17.65
CA ARG A 167 2.96 -4.04 -18.62
C ARG A 167 4.44 -3.68 -18.77
N VAL A 168 4.77 -2.42 -18.97
CA VAL A 168 6.17 -1.99 -19.19
C VAL A 168 7.01 -2.12 -17.92
N ASP A 169 6.47 -1.71 -16.76
CA ASP A 169 7.24 -1.60 -15.51
C ASP A 169 7.26 -2.91 -14.70
N LEU A 170 6.37 -3.85 -15.00
CA LEU A 170 6.32 -5.14 -14.32
C LEU A 170 6.49 -6.30 -15.29
N GLU A 171 5.55 -6.47 -16.22
CA GLU A 171 5.45 -7.72 -16.99
C GLU A 171 6.63 -7.88 -17.95
N ASP A 172 6.92 -6.86 -18.77
CA ASP A 172 8.08 -6.87 -19.69
C ASP A 172 9.41 -6.98 -18.91
N TRP A 173 9.53 -6.27 -17.79
CA TRP A 173 10.69 -6.36 -16.92
C TRP A 173 10.86 -7.74 -16.26
N MET A 174 9.77 -8.37 -15.81
CA MET A 174 9.81 -9.74 -15.29
C MET A 174 10.21 -10.74 -16.37
N ASP A 175 9.76 -10.54 -17.61
CA ASP A 175 10.10 -11.39 -18.74
C ASP A 175 11.58 -11.28 -19.09
N ASP A 176 12.12 -10.06 -19.12
CA ASP A 176 13.55 -9.81 -19.39
C ASP A 176 14.45 -10.50 -18.35
N LEU A 177 14.04 -10.53 -17.09
CA LEU A 177 14.79 -11.16 -16.01
C LEU A 177 14.36 -12.61 -15.75
N ARG A 178 13.35 -13.13 -16.44
CA ARG A 178 12.76 -14.46 -16.26
C ARG A 178 12.30 -14.72 -14.84
N LEU A 179 11.59 -13.75 -14.26
CA LEU A 179 11.04 -13.85 -12.92
C LEU A 179 9.66 -14.49 -12.96
N ASP A 180 9.38 -15.40 -12.04
CA ASP A 180 8.05 -15.98 -11.84
C ASP A 180 7.20 -15.09 -10.93
N ALA A 181 7.81 -14.48 -9.90
CA ALA A 181 7.18 -13.55 -8.98
C ALA A 181 8.18 -12.53 -8.43
N VAL A 182 7.66 -11.44 -7.89
CA VAL A 182 8.41 -10.49 -7.06
C VAL A 182 7.96 -10.66 -5.62
N ILE A 183 8.91 -10.72 -4.69
CA ILE A 183 8.61 -10.88 -3.26
C ILE A 183 9.17 -9.72 -2.44
N PHE A 184 8.46 -9.33 -1.40
CA PHE A 184 8.88 -8.28 -0.47
C PHE A 184 8.10 -8.34 0.84
N PRO A 185 8.66 -7.80 1.95
CA PRO A 185 7.91 -7.62 3.18
C PRO A 185 6.70 -6.71 2.95
N ALA A 186 5.54 -7.07 3.48
CA ALA A 186 4.32 -6.28 3.31
C ALA A 186 4.42 -4.88 3.94
N VAL A 187 5.25 -4.73 4.96
CA VAL A 187 5.49 -3.46 5.66
C VAL A 187 6.97 -3.30 6.02
N ALA A 188 7.42 -2.07 6.13
CA ALA A 188 8.76 -1.74 6.59
C ALA A 188 8.85 -1.61 8.13
N ASP A 189 7.76 -1.25 8.79
CA ASP A 189 7.69 -1.04 10.24
C ASP A 189 6.24 -1.17 10.73
N VAL A 190 6.05 -1.12 12.04
CA VAL A 190 4.77 -1.02 12.73
C VAL A 190 4.82 0.12 13.73
N GLY A 191 3.77 0.92 13.80
CA GLY A 191 3.67 2.03 14.76
C GLY A 191 3.44 1.53 16.19
N PRO A 192 3.92 2.26 17.21
CA PRO A 192 3.55 2.03 18.59
C PRO A 192 2.06 2.20 18.83
N ALA A 193 1.51 1.44 19.78
CA ALA A 193 0.06 1.45 20.07
C ALA A 193 -0.45 2.79 20.63
N ASP A 194 0.43 3.59 21.21
CA ASP A 194 0.12 4.91 21.79
C ASP A 194 0.50 6.08 20.88
N ALA A 195 0.71 5.84 19.58
CA ALA A 195 1.13 6.87 18.63
C ALA A 195 0.15 8.04 18.52
N ASP A 196 -1.13 7.81 18.80
CA ASP A 196 -2.14 8.88 18.75
C ASP A 196 -2.05 9.87 19.92
N THR A 197 -1.37 9.53 21.01
CA THR A 197 -1.33 10.34 22.24
C THR A 197 0.09 10.65 22.73
N ASN A 198 1.08 9.89 22.30
CA ASN A 198 2.49 10.05 22.73
C ASN A 198 3.32 10.66 21.59
N PRO A 199 3.86 11.89 21.76
CA PRO A 199 4.63 12.54 20.69
C PRO A 199 5.85 11.73 20.20
N ALA A 200 6.57 11.04 21.09
CA ALA A 200 7.72 10.22 20.69
C ALA A 200 7.30 9.00 19.88
N SER A 201 6.19 8.37 20.25
CA SER A 201 5.61 7.26 19.50
C SER A 201 5.06 7.70 18.15
N ALA A 202 4.43 8.88 18.10
CA ALA A 202 3.98 9.49 16.86
C ALA A 202 5.16 9.78 15.93
N ASP A 203 6.25 10.36 16.43
CA ASP A 203 7.45 10.63 15.63
C ASP A 203 8.06 9.35 15.06
N LEU A 204 8.10 8.29 15.84
CA LEU A 204 8.55 6.98 15.37
C LEU A 204 7.63 6.40 14.30
N ALA A 205 6.32 6.45 14.49
CA ALA A 205 5.33 5.95 13.52
C ALA A 205 5.40 6.71 12.19
N TRP A 206 5.62 8.03 12.24
CA TRP A 206 5.71 8.88 11.06
C TRP A 206 7.10 8.94 10.43
N ARG A 207 8.10 8.28 10.99
CA ARG A 207 9.47 8.27 10.44
C ARG A 207 9.48 7.87 8.95
N ASN A 208 8.69 6.89 8.57
CA ASN A 208 8.55 6.42 7.20
C ASN A 208 7.42 7.11 6.43
N GLY A 209 6.79 8.14 6.98
CA GLY A 209 5.62 8.77 6.39
C GLY A 209 4.44 7.81 6.28
N VAL A 210 3.57 8.06 5.32
CA VAL A 210 2.38 7.21 5.06
C VAL A 210 2.68 6.01 4.16
N TRP A 211 3.89 5.89 3.63
CA TRP A 211 4.29 4.88 2.64
C TRP A 211 5.00 3.67 3.26
N VAL A 212 4.77 3.42 4.53
CA VAL A 212 5.39 2.31 5.26
C VAL A 212 5.05 0.91 4.69
N ALA A 213 4.00 0.80 3.90
CA ALA A 213 3.55 -0.42 3.24
C ALA A 213 4.22 -0.62 1.88
N ASN A 214 5.49 -0.86 1.86
CA ASN A 214 6.39 -1.21 0.75
C ASN A 214 5.75 -1.30 -0.65
N GLY A 215 5.74 -0.19 -1.41
CA GLY A 215 5.24 -0.15 -2.79
C GLY A 215 3.75 -0.42 -2.98
N ASN A 216 3.01 -0.65 -1.93
CA ASN A 216 1.61 -1.07 -1.99
C ASN A 216 0.70 -0.08 -2.75
N LEU A 217 1.03 1.19 -2.75
CA LEU A 217 0.31 2.19 -3.53
C LEU A 217 0.43 1.90 -5.04
N ALA A 218 1.65 1.74 -5.56
CA ALA A 218 1.92 1.46 -6.96
C ALA A 218 1.25 0.14 -7.39
N ILE A 219 1.42 -0.91 -6.61
CA ILE A 219 0.85 -2.23 -6.86
C ILE A 219 -0.67 -2.18 -6.98
N ARG A 220 -1.33 -1.55 -6.01
CA ARG A 220 -2.79 -1.43 -6.01
C ARG A 220 -3.29 -0.59 -7.18
N HIS A 221 -2.68 0.56 -7.43
CA HIS A 221 -3.12 1.47 -8.49
C HIS A 221 -2.94 0.85 -9.89
N LEU A 222 -1.88 0.09 -10.10
CA LEU A 222 -1.62 -0.58 -11.37
C LEU A 222 -2.36 -1.92 -11.53
N GLY A 223 -3.15 -2.34 -10.54
CA GLY A 223 -3.94 -3.57 -10.60
C GLY A 223 -3.08 -4.83 -10.64
N ILE A 224 -1.97 -4.84 -9.92
CA ILE A 224 -1.06 -5.98 -9.86
C ILE A 224 -1.60 -7.00 -8.85
N PRO A 225 -1.78 -8.27 -9.23
CA PRO A 225 -2.23 -9.29 -8.30
C PRO A 225 -1.16 -9.58 -7.25
N THR A 226 -1.60 -9.75 -6.01
CA THR A 226 -0.72 -10.06 -4.87
C THR A 226 -1.36 -11.07 -3.93
N VAL A 227 -0.51 -11.88 -3.31
CA VAL A 227 -0.88 -12.73 -2.18
C VAL A 227 0.07 -12.43 -1.04
N THR A 228 -0.47 -12.12 0.13
CA THR A 228 0.33 -11.88 1.35
C THR A 228 0.06 -12.98 2.37
N VAL A 229 1.12 -13.59 2.86
CA VAL A 229 1.07 -14.66 3.87
C VAL A 229 1.92 -14.29 5.08
N PRO A 230 1.68 -14.86 6.27
CA PRO A 230 2.53 -14.63 7.43
C PRO A 230 4.00 -14.99 7.13
N MET A 231 4.90 -14.06 7.44
CA MET A 231 6.35 -14.23 7.33
C MET A 231 6.98 -14.59 8.69
N GLY A 232 6.33 -14.22 9.77
CA GLY A 232 6.76 -14.48 11.12
C GLY A 232 6.34 -13.40 12.11
N MET A 233 6.80 -13.55 13.35
CA MET A 233 6.58 -12.61 14.44
C MET A 233 7.83 -11.76 14.65
N MET A 234 7.68 -10.45 14.72
CA MET A 234 8.78 -9.53 15.01
C MET A 234 9.30 -9.78 16.42
N ALA A 235 10.63 -9.98 16.56
CA ALA A 235 11.22 -10.39 17.82
C ALA A 235 11.15 -9.31 18.93
N ASP A 236 11.06 -8.05 18.53
CA ASP A 236 11.07 -6.90 19.45
C ASP A 236 9.66 -6.42 19.85
N THR A 237 8.66 -6.64 19.02
CA THR A 237 7.30 -6.15 19.27
C THR A 237 6.25 -7.25 19.37
N SER A 238 6.62 -8.49 19.01
CA SER A 238 5.68 -9.62 18.89
C SER A 238 4.50 -9.37 17.91
N MET A 239 4.68 -8.42 16.99
CA MET A 239 3.70 -8.16 15.95
C MET A 239 3.95 -9.08 14.74
N PRO A 240 2.90 -9.61 14.11
CA PRO A 240 3.06 -10.39 12.88
C PRO A 240 3.47 -9.50 11.70
N ALA A 241 4.35 -10.04 10.86
CA ALA A 241 4.69 -9.41 9.58
C ALA A 241 4.36 -10.36 8.42
N GLY A 242 4.03 -9.80 7.27
CA GLY A 242 3.67 -10.54 6.07
C GLY A 242 4.77 -10.54 5.02
N LEU A 243 4.81 -11.61 4.22
CA LEU A 243 5.53 -11.72 2.97
C LEU A 243 4.54 -11.60 1.82
N THR A 244 4.77 -10.65 0.92
CA THR A 244 3.93 -10.43 -0.26
C THR A 244 4.59 -11.04 -1.50
N PHE A 245 3.81 -11.78 -2.25
CA PHE A 245 4.11 -12.26 -3.60
C PHE A 245 3.30 -11.41 -4.58
N ALA A 246 3.96 -10.81 -5.56
CA ALA A 246 3.35 -10.03 -6.64
C ALA A 246 3.73 -10.63 -7.99
N GLY A 247 2.83 -10.54 -8.96
CA GLY A 247 3.07 -11.15 -10.27
C GLY A 247 2.33 -10.48 -11.41
N ARG A 248 2.42 -11.09 -12.58
CA ARG A 248 1.75 -10.63 -13.80
C ARG A 248 0.24 -10.61 -13.63
N ALA A 249 -0.43 -9.83 -14.45
CA ALA A 249 -1.89 -9.83 -14.49
C ALA A 249 -2.44 -11.24 -14.70
N TYR A 250 -3.46 -11.59 -13.91
CA TYR A 250 -4.13 -12.92 -13.93
C TYR A 250 -3.27 -14.09 -13.46
N ALA A 251 -2.11 -13.87 -12.84
CA ALA A 251 -1.28 -14.92 -12.25
C ALA A 251 -1.72 -15.34 -10.84
N ASP A 252 -2.97 -15.09 -10.46
CA ASP A 252 -3.50 -15.35 -9.11
C ASP A 252 -3.27 -16.79 -8.65
N SER A 253 -3.48 -17.78 -9.53
CA SER A 253 -3.28 -19.18 -9.19
C SER A 253 -1.83 -19.55 -8.92
N ASP A 254 -0.89 -18.97 -9.67
CA ASP A 254 0.53 -19.20 -9.48
C ASP A 254 1.00 -18.54 -8.17
N LEU A 255 0.54 -17.32 -7.90
CA LEU A 255 0.85 -16.62 -6.66
C LEU A 255 0.32 -17.36 -5.43
N LEU A 256 -0.90 -17.95 -5.51
CA LEU A 256 -1.43 -18.80 -4.46
C LEU A 256 -0.57 -20.05 -4.27
N ALA A 257 -0.11 -20.68 -5.36
CA ALA A 257 0.76 -21.84 -5.29
C ALA A 257 2.12 -21.51 -4.63
N PHE A 258 2.75 -20.37 -4.97
CA PHE A 258 3.99 -19.91 -4.36
C PHE A 258 3.81 -19.60 -2.87
N ALA A 259 2.71 -18.93 -2.52
CA ALA A 259 2.36 -18.61 -1.14
C ALA A 259 2.13 -19.89 -0.31
N CYS A 260 1.42 -20.88 -0.83
CA CYS A 260 1.25 -22.18 -0.21
C CYS A 260 2.59 -22.89 -0.02
N ALA A 261 3.42 -22.94 -1.06
CA ALA A 261 4.74 -23.57 -0.98
C ALA A 261 5.61 -22.93 0.10
N PHE A 262 5.57 -21.60 0.23
CA PHE A 262 6.27 -20.91 1.33
C PHE A 262 5.68 -21.29 2.71
N GLN A 263 4.35 -21.30 2.84
CA GLN A 263 3.68 -21.66 4.09
C GLN A 263 4.02 -23.09 4.56
N ASP A 264 4.25 -24.02 3.63
CA ASP A 264 4.63 -25.40 3.92
C ASP A 264 6.07 -25.53 4.47
N THR A 265 6.90 -24.50 4.34
CA THR A 265 8.27 -24.51 4.88
C THR A 265 8.34 -24.28 6.37
N GLY A 266 7.26 -23.80 7.02
CA GLY A 266 7.28 -23.55 8.47
C GLY A 266 5.98 -22.99 9.04
N ALA A 267 5.93 -22.93 10.37
CA ALA A 267 4.81 -22.36 11.12
C ALA A 267 5.04 -20.86 11.40
N TYR A 268 4.63 -20.01 10.49
CA TYR A 268 4.86 -18.56 10.56
C TYR A 268 3.77 -17.79 11.31
N ARG A 269 2.62 -18.41 11.54
CA ARG A 269 1.47 -17.81 12.20
C ARG A 269 1.40 -18.24 13.66
N SER A 270 1.31 -17.26 14.56
CA SER A 270 0.90 -17.46 15.95
C SER A 270 -0.49 -16.85 16.16
N ALA A 271 -1.39 -17.57 16.80
CA ALA A 271 -2.67 -16.99 17.20
C ALA A 271 -2.43 -15.99 18.34
N PRO A 272 -3.12 -14.84 18.37
CA PRO A 272 -3.05 -13.94 19.51
C PRO A 272 -3.62 -14.61 20.76
N ASP A 273 -2.99 -14.38 21.89
CA ASP A 273 -3.51 -14.86 23.19
C ASP A 273 -4.66 -13.94 23.65
N LEU A 274 -5.87 -14.27 23.20
CA LEU A 274 -7.07 -13.49 23.51
C LEU A 274 -7.45 -13.55 24.99
N TYR A 275 -6.95 -14.51 25.77
CA TYR A 275 -7.25 -14.65 27.18
C TYR A 275 -6.43 -13.70 28.07
N THR A 276 -5.30 -13.22 27.59
CA THR A 276 -4.47 -12.25 28.31
C THR A 276 -4.98 -10.81 28.15
N ILE A 277 -5.81 -10.54 27.13
CA ILE A 277 -6.22 -9.17 26.75
C ILE A 277 -7.55 -8.77 27.42
N MET A 278 -8.35 -9.70 27.92
CA MET A 278 -9.59 -9.41 28.63
C MET A 278 -9.48 -9.81 30.11
N PRO A 279 -9.16 -8.87 31.02
CA PRO A 279 -9.52 -9.09 32.41
C PRO A 279 -11.06 -9.16 32.46
N LEU A 280 -11.59 -10.31 32.82
CA LEU A 280 -13.02 -10.45 33.16
C LEU A 280 -13.29 -9.52 34.33
N GLY A 281 -13.83 -8.34 34.03
CA GLY A 281 -14.38 -7.40 35.00
C GLY A 281 -15.89 -7.61 35.14
#